data_db9f326dd3abe1f1cda464b7305e1359
#
_entry.id   db9f326dd3abe1f1cda464b7305e1359
#
_cell.length_a   1.000
_cell.length_b   1.000
_cell.length_c   1.000
_cell.angle_alpha   90.00
_cell.angle_beta   90.00
_cell.angle_gamma   90.00
#
_symmetry.space_group_name_H-M   'P 1'
#
loop_
_entity.id
_entity.type
_entity.pdbx_description
1 polymer ?
#
loop_
_entity_poly.entity_id
_entity_poly.type
_entity_poly.pdbx_seq_one_letter_code
_entity_poly.pdbx_strand_id
1 'polypeptide(L)'
;KTELEKVIADLVERTLQSVQELLQQEQERDRMAQETALRVAVASLKKFWPQIVQNTGLDVLEKTLREALSNNSTETRMVVRVHDSILDAVIQRLPQIKEQEAFNGKIVVLADANVALGDGKIEWADGGLETLGRGLSQKLDEALERLVATLQTTSTTERMSS
;
A
#
# COMPACT_ATOMS: atom_id res chain seq x y z
N LYS A 1 44.39 -13.36 51.97
CA LYS A 1 44.55 -12.97 50.57
C LYS A 1 43.54 -13.67 49.65
N THR A 2 43.30 -14.94 49.82
CA THR A 2 42.39 -15.77 48.99
C THR A 2 40.92 -15.46 49.21
N GLU A 3 40.47 -15.07 50.40
CA GLU A 3 39.04 -14.78 50.71
C GLU A 3 38.61 -13.46 50.06
N LEU A 4 39.42 -12.44 50.16
CA LEU A 4 39.18 -11.15 49.54
C LEU A 4 39.14 -11.22 48.01
N GLU A 5 40.03 -12.04 47.43
CA GLU A 5 40.05 -12.26 45.99
C GLU A 5 38.78 -12.97 45.47
N LYS A 6 38.24 -13.90 46.24
CA LYS A 6 36.95 -14.55 45.92
C LYS A 6 35.78 -13.59 46.00
N VAL A 7 35.72 -12.73 47.03
CA VAL A 7 34.65 -11.73 47.18
C VAL A 7 34.68 -10.72 46.02
N ILE A 8 35.86 -10.29 45.61
CA ILE A 8 36.02 -9.38 44.47
C ILE A 8 35.60 -10.09 43.18
N ALA A 9 36.00 -11.32 42.97
CA ALA A 9 35.59 -12.09 41.79
C ALA A 9 34.06 -12.28 41.71
N ASP A 10 33.41 -12.64 42.83
CA ASP A 10 31.95 -12.76 42.89
C ASP A 10 31.25 -11.44 42.61
N LEU A 11 31.76 -10.34 43.16
CA LEU A 11 31.22 -8.99 42.89
C LEU A 11 31.35 -8.59 41.44
N VAL A 12 32.47 -8.84 40.80
CA VAL A 12 32.71 -8.57 39.40
C VAL A 12 31.79 -9.40 38.52
N GLU A 13 31.63 -10.70 38.82
CA GLU A 13 30.74 -11.58 38.06
C GLU A 13 29.26 -11.15 38.15
N ARG A 14 28.80 -10.82 39.34
CA ARG A 14 27.41 -10.27 39.56
C ARG A 14 27.21 -8.95 38.84
N THR A 15 28.19 -8.09 38.83
CA THR A 15 28.13 -6.80 38.10
C THR A 15 28.04 -7.02 36.62
N LEU A 16 28.86 -7.93 36.07
CA LEU A 16 28.82 -8.30 34.64
C LEU A 16 27.46 -8.88 34.25
N GLN A 17 26.92 -9.80 35.08
CA GLN A 17 25.58 -10.35 34.82
C GLN A 17 24.51 -9.28 34.83
N SER A 18 24.51 -8.37 35.79
CA SER A 18 23.56 -7.25 35.84
C SER A 18 23.65 -6.32 34.64
N VAL A 19 24.87 -6.04 34.17
CA VAL A 19 25.08 -5.22 32.96
C VAL A 19 24.56 -5.95 31.71
N GLN A 20 24.80 -7.26 31.58
CA GLN A 20 24.28 -8.07 30.47
C GLN A 20 22.75 -8.09 30.46
N GLU A 21 22.11 -8.28 31.62
CA GLU A 21 20.65 -8.26 31.76
C GLU A 21 20.07 -6.90 31.36
N LEU A 22 20.69 -5.81 31.79
CA LEU A 22 20.28 -4.44 31.42
C LEU A 22 20.37 -4.19 29.92
N LEU A 23 21.48 -4.63 29.30
CA LEU A 23 21.66 -4.50 27.84
C LEU A 23 20.61 -5.30 27.06
N GLN A 24 20.31 -6.53 27.51
CA GLN A 24 19.27 -7.34 26.88
C GLN A 24 17.87 -6.72 27.03
N GLN A 25 17.56 -6.15 28.20
CA GLN A 25 16.27 -5.46 28.42
C GLN A 25 16.17 -4.22 27.53
N GLU A 26 17.24 -3.48 27.34
CA GLU A 26 17.23 -2.27 26.52
C GLU A 26 17.04 -2.62 25.03
N GLN A 27 17.72 -3.65 24.53
CA GLN A 27 17.51 -4.17 23.18
C GLN A 27 16.09 -4.63 22.93
N GLU A 28 15.48 -5.33 23.87
CA GLU A 28 14.09 -5.80 23.77
C GLU A 28 13.09 -4.63 23.79
N ARG A 29 13.34 -3.62 24.59
CA ARG A 29 12.52 -2.40 24.60
C ARG A 29 12.59 -1.64 23.28
N ASP A 30 13.77 -1.49 22.71
CA ASP A 30 13.95 -0.85 21.40
C ASP A 30 13.24 -1.62 20.30
N ARG A 31 13.35 -2.95 20.31
CA ARG A 31 12.66 -3.82 19.36
C ARG A 31 11.12 -3.67 19.47
N MET A 32 10.58 -3.68 20.69
CA MET A 32 9.15 -3.50 20.91
C MET A 32 8.67 -2.12 20.46
N ALA A 33 9.47 -1.07 20.69
CA ALA A 33 9.15 0.27 20.24
C ALA A 33 9.11 0.38 18.70
N GLN A 34 10.07 -0.22 18.02
CA GLN A 34 10.10 -0.28 16.56
C GLN A 34 8.92 -1.07 15.99
N GLU A 35 8.59 -2.23 16.55
CA GLU A 35 7.45 -3.04 16.14
C GLU A 35 6.13 -2.27 16.35
N THR A 36 5.98 -1.60 17.48
CA THR A 36 4.79 -0.79 17.76
C THR A 36 4.66 0.37 16.78
N ALA A 37 5.75 1.09 16.51
CA ALA A 37 5.76 2.20 15.55
C ALA A 37 5.36 1.72 14.15
N LEU A 38 5.85 0.57 13.71
CA LEU A 38 5.48 -0.01 12.43
C LEU A 38 4.00 -0.42 12.39
N ARG A 39 3.49 -1.07 13.44
CA ARG A 39 2.07 -1.44 13.53
C ARG A 39 1.16 -0.22 13.42
N VAL A 40 1.52 0.88 14.09
CA VAL A 40 0.80 2.15 14.00
C VAL A 40 0.85 2.73 12.59
N ALA A 41 2.02 2.71 11.94
CA ALA A 41 2.18 3.19 10.57
C ALA A 41 1.32 2.37 9.59
N VAL A 42 1.35 1.04 9.68
CA VAL A 42 0.54 0.14 8.84
C VAL A 42 -0.96 0.36 9.07
N ALA A 43 -1.39 0.48 10.33
CA ALA A 43 -2.80 0.74 10.65
C ALA A 43 -3.27 2.09 10.09
N SER A 44 -2.41 3.12 10.15
CA SER A 44 -2.68 4.44 9.59
C SER A 44 -2.80 4.38 8.06
N LEU A 45 -1.89 3.70 7.38
CA LEU A 45 -1.96 3.48 5.94
C LEU A 45 -3.24 2.75 5.54
N LYS A 46 -3.59 1.66 6.24
CA LYS A 46 -4.84 0.92 5.98
C LYS A 46 -6.08 1.79 6.13
N LYS A 47 -6.08 2.73 7.05
CA LYS A 47 -7.21 3.65 7.27
C LYS A 47 -7.40 4.61 6.08
N PHE A 48 -6.32 5.12 5.49
CA PHE A 48 -6.36 6.05 4.36
C PHE A 48 -6.33 5.35 3.01
N TRP A 49 -6.11 4.04 3.00
CA TRP A 49 -5.93 3.26 1.79
C TRP A 49 -7.07 3.36 0.77
N PRO A 50 -8.34 3.27 1.16
CA PRO A 50 -9.43 3.42 0.20
C PRO A 50 -9.37 4.73 -0.56
N GLN A 51 -9.00 5.82 0.10
CA GLN A 51 -8.91 7.15 -0.52
C GLN A 51 -7.71 7.26 -1.47
N ILE A 52 -6.60 6.65 -1.12
CA ILE A 52 -5.41 6.58 -2.00
C ILE A 52 -5.73 5.79 -3.26
N VAL A 53 -6.39 4.63 -3.13
CA VAL A 53 -6.79 3.79 -4.25
C VAL A 53 -7.80 4.50 -5.16
N GLN A 54 -8.78 5.20 -4.59
CA GLN A 54 -9.73 6.00 -5.35
C GLN A 54 -9.05 7.09 -6.19
N ASN A 55 -8.18 7.87 -5.59
CA ASN A 55 -7.49 8.96 -6.28
C ASN A 55 -6.56 8.43 -7.37
N THR A 56 -5.74 7.42 -7.05
CA THR A 56 -4.84 6.80 -8.01
C THR A 56 -5.60 6.11 -9.13
N GLY A 57 -6.68 5.40 -8.81
CA GLY A 57 -7.55 4.75 -9.80
C GLY A 57 -8.21 5.74 -10.74
N LEU A 58 -8.64 6.90 -10.23
CA LEU A 58 -9.20 7.97 -11.04
C LEU A 58 -8.18 8.54 -12.05
N ASP A 59 -6.94 8.77 -11.62
CA ASP A 59 -5.87 9.27 -12.49
C ASP A 59 -5.46 8.25 -13.55
N VAL A 60 -5.36 6.97 -13.18
CA VAL A 60 -5.09 5.87 -14.11
C VAL A 60 -6.23 5.71 -15.12
N LEU A 61 -7.49 5.78 -14.66
CA LEU A 61 -8.65 5.72 -15.53
C LEU A 61 -8.69 6.88 -16.52
N GLU A 62 -8.41 8.10 -16.06
CA GLU A 62 -8.35 9.28 -16.91
C GLU A 62 -7.29 9.11 -18.02
N LYS A 63 -6.09 8.68 -17.67
CA LYS A 63 -5.03 8.40 -18.63
C LYS A 63 -5.44 7.36 -19.66
N THR A 64 -5.99 6.24 -19.19
CA THR A 64 -6.45 5.15 -20.07
C THR A 64 -7.61 5.59 -20.96
N LEU A 65 -8.53 6.41 -20.44
CA LEU A 65 -9.61 6.97 -21.23
C LEU A 65 -9.08 7.90 -22.33
N ARG A 66 -8.12 8.76 -22.05
CA ARG A 66 -7.47 9.61 -23.06
C ARG A 66 -6.83 8.77 -24.17
N GLU A 67 -6.09 7.74 -23.81
CA GLU A 67 -5.49 6.80 -24.79
C GLU A 67 -6.56 6.09 -25.62
N ALA A 68 -7.66 5.64 -24.99
CA ALA A 68 -8.76 5.00 -25.70
C ALA A 68 -9.45 5.96 -26.67
N LEU A 69 -9.71 7.21 -26.29
CA LEU A 69 -10.33 8.22 -27.15
C LEU A 69 -9.42 8.60 -28.33
N SER A 70 -8.14 8.78 -28.07
CA SER A 70 -7.15 9.12 -29.11
C SER A 70 -7.01 7.99 -30.14
N ASN A 71 -6.98 6.74 -29.71
CA ASN A 71 -6.82 5.59 -30.59
C ASN A 71 -8.13 5.19 -31.31
N ASN A 72 -9.28 5.60 -30.80
CA ASN A 72 -10.60 5.24 -31.32
C ASN A 72 -11.45 6.49 -31.61
N SER A 73 -10.87 7.48 -32.25
CA SER A 73 -11.50 8.78 -32.53
C SER A 73 -12.74 8.69 -33.43
N THR A 74 -12.89 7.61 -34.18
CA THR A 74 -14.03 7.35 -35.07
C THR A 74 -15.20 6.64 -34.40
N GLU A 75 -15.03 6.19 -33.14
CA GLU A 75 -16.08 5.54 -32.39
C GLU A 75 -17.24 6.53 -32.08
N THR A 76 -18.46 6.07 -32.28
CA THR A 76 -19.64 6.86 -32.02
C THR A 76 -20.10 6.79 -30.56
N ARG A 77 -19.68 5.74 -29.84
CA ARG A 77 -20.08 5.49 -28.46
C ARG A 77 -19.01 4.73 -27.70
N MET A 78 -18.70 5.23 -26.50
CA MET A 78 -17.92 4.50 -25.49
C MET A 78 -18.69 4.38 -24.19
N VAL A 79 -18.50 3.28 -23.47
CA VAL A 79 -19.06 3.04 -22.15
C VAL A 79 -17.91 2.91 -21.15
N VAL A 80 -17.95 3.70 -20.10
CA VAL A 80 -17.00 3.68 -19.00
C VAL A 80 -17.71 3.12 -17.77
N ARG A 81 -17.23 1.97 -17.26
CA ARG A 81 -17.76 1.36 -16.04
C ARG A 81 -16.78 1.57 -14.91
N VAL A 82 -17.27 2.03 -13.79
CA VAL A 82 -16.46 2.38 -12.63
C VAL A 82 -17.14 1.93 -11.34
N HIS A 83 -16.39 1.84 -10.27
CA HIS A 83 -16.97 1.69 -8.95
C HIS A 83 -17.81 2.94 -8.60
N ASP A 84 -18.92 2.75 -7.91
CA ASP A 84 -19.88 3.81 -7.56
C ASP A 84 -19.21 5.01 -6.87
N SER A 85 -18.24 4.76 -6.00
CA SER A 85 -17.55 5.79 -5.23
C SER A 85 -16.79 6.84 -6.06
N ILE A 86 -16.45 6.55 -7.33
CA ILE A 86 -15.73 7.49 -8.21
C ILE A 86 -16.58 7.96 -9.38
N LEU A 87 -17.82 7.51 -9.49
CA LEU A 87 -18.72 7.84 -10.59
C LEU A 87 -18.86 9.35 -10.81
N ASP A 88 -19.19 10.09 -9.77
CA ASP A 88 -19.37 11.54 -9.83
C ASP A 88 -18.08 12.27 -10.22
N ALA A 89 -16.95 11.84 -9.70
CA ALA A 89 -15.66 12.43 -10.02
C ALA A 89 -15.28 12.22 -11.50
N VAL A 90 -15.60 11.05 -12.06
CA VAL A 90 -15.40 10.77 -13.50
C VAL A 90 -16.32 11.63 -14.35
N ILE A 91 -17.61 11.70 -14.00
CA ILE A 91 -18.59 12.53 -14.72
C ILE A 91 -18.16 14.00 -14.75
N GLN A 92 -17.63 14.53 -13.65
CA GLN A 92 -17.15 15.91 -13.57
C GLN A 92 -15.93 16.18 -14.48
N ARG A 93 -15.00 15.22 -14.61
CA ARG A 93 -13.81 15.36 -15.45
C ARG A 93 -14.06 15.12 -16.94
N LEU A 94 -15.11 14.38 -17.27
CA LEU A 94 -15.40 13.91 -18.61
C LEU A 94 -15.52 15.01 -19.68
N PRO A 95 -16.22 16.15 -19.45
CA PRO A 95 -16.33 17.21 -20.45
C PRO A 95 -14.97 17.75 -20.90
N GLN A 96 -14.08 18.00 -19.95
CA GLN A 96 -12.72 18.49 -20.23
C GLN A 96 -11.89 17.46 -20.99
N ILE A 97 -11.95 16.19 -20.62
CA ILE A 97 -11.24 15.10 -21.30
C ILE A 97 -11.74 15.01 -22.75
N LYS A 98 -13.06 15.02 -22.95
CA LYS A 98 -13.68 14.92 -24.25
C LYS A 98 -13.29 16.09 -25.17
N GLU A 99 -13.23 17.29 -24.65
CA GLU A 99 -12.81 18.50 -25.38
C GLU A 99 -11.32 18.42 -25.77
N GLN A 100 -10.46 18.06 -24.84
CA GLN A 100 -9.00 17.98 -25.07
C GLN A 100 -8.63 16.90 -26.09
N GLU A 101 -9.34 15.78 -26.09
CA GLU A 101 -9.14 14.69 -27.07
C GLU A 101 -9.94 14.88 -28.37
N ALA A 102 -10.68 15.99 -28.50
CA ALA A 102 -11.53 16.30 -29.67
C ALA A 102 -12.49 15.15 -30.04
N PHE A 103 -12.99 14.42 -29.03
CA PHE A 103 -13.85 13.27 -29.25
C PHE A 103 -15.31 13.72 -29.45
N ASN A 104 -15.89 13.40 -30.61
CA ASN A 104 -17.26 13.78 -30.96
C ASN A 104 -18.31 12.72 -30.61
N GLY A 105 -17.90 11.50 -30.28
CA GLY A 105 -18.79 10.42 -29.89
C GLY A 105 -19.47 10.64 -28.53
N LYS A 106 -20.38 9.76 -28.20
CA LYS A 106 -21.07 9.75 -26.89
C LYS A 106 -20.27 8.90 -25.90
N ILE A 107 -19.99 9.45 -24.73
CA ILE A 107 -19.43 8.70 -23.60
C ILE A 107 -20.52 8.53 -22.55
N VAL A 108 -20.75 7.28 -22.13
CA VAL A 108 -21.71 6.91 -21.07
C VAL A 108 -20.90 6.36 -19.90
N VAL A 109 -21.06 6.97 -18.72
CA VAL A 109 -20.42 6.48 -17.49
C VAL A 109 -21.45 5.73 -16.66
N LEU A 110 -21.13 4.54 -16.22
CA LEU A 110 -22.01 3.67 -15.45
C LEU A 110 -21.31 3.19 -14.19
N ALA A 111 -22.02 3.18 -13.08
CA ALA A 111 -21.60 2.46 -11.90
C ALA A 111 -21.78 0.95 -12.12
N ASP A 112 -20.77 0.17 -11.72
CA ASP A 112 -20.79 -1.28 -11.82
C ASP A 112 -20.26 -1.91 -10.53
N ALA A 113 -21.10 -2.67 -9.83
CA ALA A 113 -20.76 -3.32 -8.57
C ALA A 113 -19.67 -4.42 -8.74
N ASN A 114 -19.46 -4.91 -9.96
CA ASN A 114 -18.41 -5.89 -10.27
C ASN A 114 -17.04 -5.23 -10.51
N VAL A 115 -17.00 -3.91 -10.65
CA VAL A 115 -15.76 -3.15 -10.80
C VAL A 115 -15.24 -2.81 -9.40
N ALA A 116 -14.04 -3.28 -9.07
CA ALA A 116 -13.46 -3.04 -7.76
C ALA A 116 -13.05 -1.57 -7.59
N LEU A 117 -12.91 -1.15 -6.34
CA LEU A 117 -12.43 0.18 -6.00
C LEU A 117 -11.05 0.44 -6.65
N GLY A 118 -10.95 1.53 -7.39
CA GLY A 118 -9.73 1.89 -8.13
C GLY A 118 -9.60 1.26 -9.51
N ASP A 119 -10.51 0.35 -9.89
CA ASP A 119 -10.58 -0.23 -11.23
C ASP A 119 -11.50 0.59 -12.14
N GLY A 120 -11.37 0.38 -13.44
CA GLY A 120 -12.25 0.92 -14.45
C GLY A 120 -12.25 0.05 -15.69
N LYS A 121 -13.37 0.08 -16.43
CA LYS A 121 -13.53 -0.64 -17.68
C LYS A 121 -14.06 0.32 -18.72
N ILE A 122 -13.39 0.37 -19.87
CA ILE A 122 -13.78 1.18 -21.04
C ILE A 122 -14.12 0.24 -22.16
N GLU A 123 -15.30 0.38 -22.72
CA GLU A 123 -15.83 -0.50 -23.78
C GLU A 123 -16.28 0.34 -24.98
N TRP A 124 -16.02 -0.13 -26.18
CA TRP A 124 -16.54 0.39 -27.44
C TRP A 124 -16.98 -0.77 -28.34
N ALA A 125 -17.47 -0.50 -29.56
CA ALA A 125 -18.14 -1.49 -30.40
C ALA A 125 -17.32 -2.77 -30.62
N ASP A 126 -16.03 -2.64 -30.90
CA ASP A 126 -15.17 -3.76 -31.29
C ASP A 126 -14.05 -4.06 -30.27
N GLY A 127 -14.12 -3.50 -29.04
CA GLY A 127 -13.07 -3.70 -28.06
C GLY A 127 -13.33 -3.08 -26.70
N GLY A 128 -12.31 -3.13 -25.87
CA GLY A 128 -12.34 -2.55 -24.54
C GLY A 128 -10.98 -2.60 -23.87
N LEU A 129 -10.83 -1.79 -22.82
CA LEU A 129 -9.68 -1.73 -21.94
C LEU A 129 -10.15 -1.83 -20.50
N GLU A 130 -9.41 -2.55 -19.67
CA GLU A 130 -9.63 -2.59 -18.24
C GLU A 130 -8.43 -1.96 -17.52
N THR A 131 -8.70 -1.05 -16.60
CA THR A 131 -7.68 -0.54 -15.69
C THR A 131 -7.71 -1.37 -14.41
N LEU A 132 -6.59 -1.96 -14.07
CA LEU A 132 -6.49 -2.88 -12.94
C LEU A 132 -5.86 -2.18 -11.73
N GLY A 133 -6.66 -1.50 -10.93
CA GLY A 133 -6.28 -1.03 -9.59
C GLY A 133 -6.16 -2.17 -8.57
N ARG A 134 -6.79 -3.33 -8.83
CA ARG A 134 -6.64 -4.55 -8.02
C ARG A 134 -5.19 -4.92 -7.77
N GLY A 135 -4.35 -4.82 -8.78
CA GLY A 135 -2.93 -5.10 -8.66
C GLY A 135 -2.22 -4.15 -7.69
N LEU A 136 -2.69 -2.92 -7.51
CA LEU A 136 -2.08 -1.96 -6.60
C LEU A 136 -2.43 -2.27 -5.14
N SER A 137 -3.69 -2.57 -4.85
CA SER A 137 -4.14 -2.96 -3.51
C SER A 137 -3.47 -4.26 -3.05
N GLN A 138 -3.46 -5.29 -3.91
CA GLN A 138 -2.82 -6.56 -3.62
C GLN A 138 -1.30 -6.41 -3.45
N LYS A 139 -0.62 -5.66 -4.32
CA LYS A 139 0.82 -5.39 -4.20
C LYS A 139 1.18 -4.66 -2.91
N LEU A 140 0.31 -3.75 -2.44
CA LEU A 140 0.55 -3.08 -1.17
C LEU A 140 0.38 -4.05 0.00
N ASP A 141 -0.70 -4.83 0.04
CA ASP A 141 -0.91 -5.83 1.09
C ASP A 141 0.27 -6.81 1.15
N GLU A 142 0.73 -7.31 0.01
CA GLU A 142 1.92 -8.16 -0.08
C GLU A 142 3.22 -7.44 0.37
N ALA A 143 3.37 -6.16 0.07
CA ALA A 143 4.52 -5.37 0.50
C ALA A 143 4.50 -5.12 2.02
N LEU A 144 3.33 -4.84 2.58
CA LEU A 144 3.15 -4.69 4.02
C LEU A 144 3.41 -5.98 4.78
N GLU A 145 2.92 -7.12 4.28
CA GLU A 145 3.18 -8.44 4.86
C GLU A 145 4.67 -8.79 4.83
N ARG A 146 5.35 -8.52 3.70
CA ARG A 146 6.81 -8.71 3.59
C ARG A 146 7.58 -7.84 4.57
N LEU A 147 7.19 -6.59 4.75
CA LEU A 147 7.83 -5.69 5.71
C LEU A 147 7.68 -6.20 7.14
N VAL A 148 6.49 -6.64 7.53
CA VAL A 148 6.24 -7.25 8.85
C VAL A 148 7.05 -8.52 9.05
N ALA A 149 7.10 -9.40 8.05
CA ALA A 149 7.88 -10.65 8.10
C ALA A 149 9.40 -10.39 8.22
N THR A 150 9.92 -9.38 7.52
CA THR A 150 11.35 -9.02 7.59
C THR A 150 11.74 -8.56 8.99
N LEU A 151 10.89 -7.82 9.67
CA LEU A 151 11.15 -7.39 11.04
C LEU A 151 11.12 -8.55 12.05
N GLN A 152 10.28 -9.56 11.80
CA GLN A 152 10.22 -10.76 12.63
C GLN A 152 11.46 -11.66 12.44
N THR A 153 11.98 -11.74 11.22
CA THR A 153 13.19 -12.56 10.91
C THR A 153 14.48 -11.93 11.40
N THR A 154 14.62 -10.62 11.35
CA THR A 154 15.81 -9.91 11.88
C THR A 154 15.95 -10.16 13.39
N SER A 155 14.82 -10.21 14.10
CA SER A 155 14.80 -10.50 15.54
C SER A 155 15.13 -11.96 15.90
N THR A 156 15.03 -12.90 14.95
CA THR A 156 15.34 -14.33 15.18
C THR A 156 16.80 -14.64 14.88
N THR A 157 17.41 -13.97 13.89
CA THR A 157 18.81 -14.22 13.48
C THR A 157 19.79 -13.69 14.52
N GLU A 158 19.48 -12.60 15.20
CA GLU A 158 20.30 -12.08 16.31
C GLU A 158 20.29 -12.99 17.56
N ARG A 159 19.21 -13.77 17.75
CA ARG A 159 19.12 -14.75 18.85
C ARG A 159 20.00 -16.01 18.63
N MET A 160 20.39 -16.31 17.40
CA MET A 160 21.20 -17.50 17.08
C MET A 160 22.71 -17.22 17.01
N SER A 161 23.12 -15.95 17.09
CA SER A 161 24.53 -15.53 17.03
C SER A 161 25.09 -15.00 18.36
N SER A 162 24.35 -15.18 19.47
CA SER A 162 24.81 -14.89 20.85
C SER A 162 24.88 -16.20 21.70
#